data_311ed314b7a37f66684ba72030c1d5ae
#
_entry.id   311ed314b7a37f66684ba72030c1d5ae
#
_cell.length_a   1.000
_cell.length_b   1.000
_cell.length_c   1.000
_cell.angle_alpha   90.00
_cell.angle_beta   90.00
_cell.angle_gamma   90.00
#
_symmetry.space_group_name_H-M   'P 1'
#
loop_
_entity.id
_entity.type
_entity.pdbx_description
1 polymer ?
#
loop_
_entity_poly.entity_id
_entity_poly.type
_entity_poly.pdbx_seq_one_letter_code
_entity_poly.pdbx_strand_id
1 'polypeptide(L)'
;MNNSADPTGQNNPANTTNPTDATLSTGGERPVLRFERVLAKPPEAVWRAITDREELRAWFPCEVIADAWEPGARISFPFPGTDMTLTGVVLEAEAPRVLAYTWGEETLRFHLTPEPGGRTRLVFTDETPPDIAARNAAGWQICLGHLAGESIATDAWKGHFDRYTAAFEPALGPQQGPPAGS
;
A
#
# COMPACT_ATOMS: atom_id res chain seq x y z
N MET A 1 -35.98 43.45 -21.17
CA MET A 1 -36.95 42.69 -20.38
C MET A 1 -36.54 41.25 -20.37
N ASN A 2 -36.52 40.70 -19.26
CA ASN A 2 -36.15 39.31 -18.85
C ASN A 2 -34.67 38.98 -18.87
N ASN A 3 -34.18 39.24 -17.73
CA ASN A 3 -33.03 38.65 -17.09
C ASN A 3 -33.44 37.32 -16.51
N SER A 4 -32.78 36.24 -16.85
CA SER A 4 -32.85 35.00 -16.09
C SER A 4 -31.42 34.54 -15.81
N ALA A 5 -30.98 34.89 -14.66
CA ALA A 5 -29.81 34.33 -14.02
C ALA A 5 -30.09 32.88 -13.66
N ASP A 6 -29.25 31.98 -14.08
CA ASP A 6 -29.15 30.65 -13.50
C ASP A 6 -28.01 30.65 -12.47
N PRO A 7 -28.30 30.44 -11.20
CA PRO A 7 -27.30 30.24 -10.19
C PRO A 7 -27.36 28.81 -9.65
N THR A 8 -26.71 27.89 -10.29
CA THR A 8 -26.42 26.62 -9.60
C THR A 8 -25.04 26.11 -9.99
N GLY A 9 -24.06 26.88 -9.56
CA GLY A 9 -22.76 26.32 -9.25
C GLY A 9 -22.90 25.40 -8.04
N GLN A 10 -23.31 24.17 -8.24
CA GLN A 10 -23.12 23.14 -7.21
C GLN A 10 -21.64 22.81 -7.16
N ASN A 11 -20.92 23.51 -6.30
CA ASN A 11 -19.69 23.03 -5.72
C ASN A 11 -20.04 21.73 -4.99
N ASN A 12 -19.73 20.62 -5.60
CA ASN A 12 -19.66 19.33 -4.92
C ASN A 12 -18.40 19.35 -4.04
N PRO A 13 -18.50 19.49 -2.71
CA PRO A 13 -17.34 19.42 -1.84
C PRO A 13 -17.08 17.96 -1.59
N ALA A 14 -16.26 17.33 -2.35
CA ALA A 14 -15.59 16.12 -1.90
C ALA A 14 -15.13 15.27 -3.09
N ASN A 15 -13.95 15.36 -3.38
CA ASN A 15 -13.02 14.23 -3.35
C ASN A 15 -11.61 14.82 -3.45
N THR A 16 -11.19 15.50 -2.40
CA THR A 16 -9.78 15.82 -2.26
C THR A 16 -9.08 14.52 -1.89
N THR A 17 -8.83 13.70 -2.91
CA THR A 17 -7.97 12.53 -2.77
C THR A 17 -6.60 13.06 -2.36
N ASN A 18 -6.14 12.72 -1.18
CA ASN A 18 -4.80 13.05 -0.74
C ASN A 18 -3.83 12.39 -1.75
N PRO A 19 -2.82 13.10 -2.29
CA PRO A 19 -1.87 12.52 -3.24
C PRO A 19 -1.14 11.27 -2.72
N THR A 20 -1.21 11.02 -1.42
CA THR A 20 -0.68 9.80 -0.80
C THR A 20 -1.70 8.68 -0.65
N ASP A 21 -2.97 8.88 -1.01
CA ASP A 21 -3.99 7.85 -0.91
C ASP A 21 -3.82 6.77 -2.00
N ALA A 22 -4.34 5.57 -1.69
CA ALA A 22 -4.43 4.50 -2.67
C ALA A 22 -5.35 4.87 -3.83
N THR A 23 -4.94 4.55 -5.03
CA THR A 23 -5.83 4.45 -6.19
C THR A 23 -6.18 2.99 -6.44
N LEU A 24 -7.44 2.73 -6.81
CA LEU A 24 -7.95 1.40 -7.12
C LEU A 24 -8.04 1.22 -8.64
N SER A 25 -7.52 0.09 -9.15
CA SER A 25 -7.72 -0.37 -10.52
C SER A 25 -8.41 -1.72 -10.51
N THR A 26 -9.46 -1.88 -11.34
CA THR A 26 -10.27 -3.10 -11.45
C THR A 26 -10.27 -3.71 -12.86
N GLY A 27 -9.35 -3.28 -13.71
CA GLY A 27 -9.27 -3.74 -15.11
C GLY A 27 -8.60 -5.09 -15.32
N GLY A 28 -8.03 -5.71 -14.29
CA GLY A 28 -7.38 -7.02 -14.31
C GLY A 28 -8.24 -8.12 -13.72
N GLU A 29 -7.66 -9.32 -13.53
CA GLU A 29 -8.33 -10.46 -12.87
C GLU A 29 -8.59 -10.18 -11.39
N ARG A 30 -7.72 -9.41 -10.75
CA ARG A 30 -7.87 -8.95 -9.36
C ARG A 30 -7.75 -7.44 -9.30
N PRO A 31 -8.37 -6.80 -8.31
CA PRO A 31 -8.16 -5.39 -8.06
C PRO A 31 -6.71 -5.11 -7.63
N VAL A 32 -6.19 -3.98 -8.06
CA VAL A 32 -4.86 -3.51 -7.71
C VAL A 32 -4.97 -2.19 -6.97
N LEU A 33 -4.44 -2.17 -5.77
CA LEU A 33 -4.17 -0.95 -5.00
C LEU A 33 -2.83 -0.36 -5.47
N ARG A 34 -2.79 0.94 -5.74
CA ARG A 34 -1.56 1.63 -6.12
C ARG A 34 -1.35 2.84 -5.23
N PHE A 35 -0.18 2.89 -4.62
CA PHE A 35 0.31 4.02 -3.84
C PHE A 35 1.53 4.65 -4.50
N GLU A 36 1.68 5.96 -4.32
CA GLU A 36 2.86 6.68 -4.75
C GLU A 36 3.42 7.50 -3.58
N ARG A 37 4.74 7.45 -3.40
CA ARG A 37 5.46 8.20 -2.36
C ARG A 37 6.74 8.79 -2.94
N VAL A 38 7.08 9.98 -2.49
CA VAL A 38 8.42 10.54 -2.73
C VAL A 38 9.18 10.49 -1.40
N LEU A 39 10.17 9.61 -1.35
CA LEU A 39 10.98 9.39 -0.16
C LEU A 39 12.25 10.25 -0.20
N ALA A 40 12.59 10.89 0.91
CA ALA A 40 13.79 11.72 1.04
C ALA A 40 15.08 10.89 1.23
N LYS A 41 15.21 9.81 0.45
CA LYS A 41 16.33 8.86 0.46
C LYS A 41 16.66 8.44 -0.96
N PRO A 42 17.92 8.15 -1.32
CA PRO A 42 18.30 7.61 -2.62
C PRO A 42 17.78 6.16 -2.79
N PRO A 43 17.66 5.67 -4.05
CA PRO A 43 17.11 4.33 -4.33
C PRO A 43 17.78 3.19 -3.58
N GLU A 44 19.09 3.24 -3.39
CA GLU A 44 19.85 2.21 -2.67
C GLU A 44 19.48 2.15 -1.18
N ALA A 45 19.18 3.29 -0.56
CA ALA A 45 18.73 3.35 0.82
C ALA A 45 17.26 2.88 0.95
N VAL A 46 16.41 3.19 -0.03
CA VAL A 46 15.04 2.66 -0.07
C VAL A 46 15.05 1.15 -0.34
N TRP A 47 15.90 0.68 -1.25
CA TRP A 47 16.08 -0.75 -1.51
C TRP A 47 16.44 -1.51 -0.24
N ARG A 48 17.41 -0.99 0.52
CA ARG A 48 17.77 -1.57 1.82
C ARG A 48 16.59 -1.57 2.79
N ALA A 49 15.83 -0.48 2.87
CA ALA A 49 14.66 -0.39 3.74
C ALA A 49 13.56 -1.42 3.41
N ILE A 50 13.47 -1.91 2.16
CA ILE A 50 12.49 -2.91 1.72
C ILE A 50 13.05 -4.33 1.61
N THR A 51 14.34 -4.54 1.90
CA THR A 51 15.01 -5.86 1.80
C THR A 51 15.79 -6.26 3.05
N ASP A 52 16.27 -5.31 3.84
CA ASP A 52 16.96 -5.61 5.08
C ASP A 52 15.97 -5.94 6.19
N ARG A 53 16.21 -7.06 6.90
CA ARG A 53 15.30 -7.59 7.91
C ARG A 53 15.07 -6.61 9.07
N GLU A 54 16.11 -5.91 9.51
CA GLU A 54 16.00 -4.97 10.63
C GLU A 54 15.28 -3.70 10.21
N GLU A 55 15.53 -3.21 8.99
CA GLU A 55 14.84 -2.03 8.47
C GLU A 55 13.35 -2.32 8.17
N LEU A 56 13.01 -3.52 7.67
CA LEU A 56 11.62 -3.95 7.44
C LEU A 56 10.78 -3.94 8.71
N ARG A 57 11.34 -4.31 9.85
CA ARG A 57 10.64 -4.29 11.16
C ARG A 57 10.11 -2.91 11.56
N ALA A 58 10.67 -1.85 11.01
CA ALA A 58 10.25 -0.49 11.35
C ALA A 58 8.94 -0.07 10.69
N TRP A 59 8.51 -0.76 9.62
CA TRP A 59 7.37 -0.31 8.82
C TRP A 59 6.49 -1.42 8.28
N PHE A 60 7.02 -2.63 8.03
CA PHE A 60 6.25 -3.75 7.48
C PHE A 60 5.36 -4.38 8.56
N PRO A 61 4.15 -4.89 8.24
CA PRO A 61 3.16 -5.30 9.25
C PRO A 61 3.51 -6.59 10.02
N CYS A 62 4.51 -7.32 9.53
CA CYS A 62 4.96 -8.57 10.16
C CYS A 62 6.46 -8.75 9.97
N GLU A 63 7.04 -9.79 10.55
CA GLU A 63 8.43 -10.12 10.29
C GLU A 63 8.60 -10.66 8.86
N VAL A 64 9.72 -10.34 8.21
CA VAL A 64 10.06 -10.83 6.87
C VAL A 64 11.34 -11.62 6.94
N ILE A 65 11.29 -12.89 6.55
CA ILE A 65 12.42 -13.81 6.51
C ILE A 65 12.52 -14.36 5.08
N ALA A 66 13.41 -13.78 4.29
CA ALA A 66 13.70 -14.23 2.93
C ALA A 66 14.96 -15.09 2.89
N ASP A 67 14.94 -16.18 2.14
CA ASP A 67 16.14 -17.00 1.88
C ASP A 67 17.16 -16.21 1.06
N ALA A 68 16.67 -15.46 0.07
CA ALA A 68 17.42 -14.52 -0.76
C ALA A 68 16.44 -13.53 -1.42
N TRP A 69 16.96 -12.42 -1.94
CA TRP A 69 16.21 -11.50 -2.79
C TRP A 69 16.53 -11.78 -4.27
N GLU A 70 16.08 -12.94 -4.75
CA GLU A 70 16.21 -13.35 -6.15
C GLU A 70 14.99 -14.18 -6.58
N PRO A 71 14.59 -14.15 -7.86
CA PRO A 71 13.41 -14.85 -8.33
C PRO A 71 13.43 -16.35 -7.98
N GLY A 72 12.31 -16.83 -7.40
CA GLY A 72 12.14 -18.19 -6.92
C GLY A 72 12.53 -18.42 -5.45
N ALA A 73 13.20 -17.48 -4.80
CA ALA A 73 13.53 -17.58 -3.38
C ALA A 73 12.26 -17.50 -2.50
N ARG A 74 12.24 -18.29 -1.42
CA ARG A 74 11.10 -18.33 -0.49
C ARG A 74 11.18 -17.22 0.54
N ILE A 75 10.02 -16.76 0.94
CA ILE A 75 9.84 -15.78 2.00
C ILE A 75 8.85 -16.35 3.02
N SER A 76 9.14 -16.15 4.29
CA SER A 76 8.26 -16.45 5.41
C SER A 76 7.89 -15.16 6.12
N PHE A 77 6.62 -15.03 6.49
CA PHE A 77 6.05 -13.85 7.14
C PHE A 77 5.34 -14.23 8.44
N PRO A 78 6.09 -14.48 9.53
CA PRO A 78 5.48 -14.74 10.84
C PRO A 78 4.89 -13.45 11.43
N PHE A 79 3.67 -13.56 11.95
CA PHE A 79 3.00 -12.45 12.64
C PHE A 79 3.29 -12.49 14.13
N PRO A 80 3.88 -11.44 14.70
CA PRO A 80 4.24 -11.39 16.10
C PRO A 80 3.04 -11.62 17.04
N GLY A 81 3.21 -12.45 18.05
CA GLY A 81 2.16 -12.75 19.04
C GLY A 81 1.05 -13.69 18.57
N THR A 82 1.21 -14.31 17.40
CA THR A 82 0.29 -15.30 16.85
C THR A 82 1.05 -16.53 16.35
N ASP A 83 0.33 -17.64 16.09
CA ASP A 83 0.89 -18.81 15.40
C ASP A 83 0.75 -18.69 13.86
N MET A 84 0.31 -17.55 13.38
CA MET A 84 0.09 -17.33 11.94
C MET A 84 1.41 -17.01 11.23
N THR A 85 1.65 -17.71 10.15
CA THR A 85 2.76 -17.44 9.23
C THR A 85 2.25 -17.52 7.80
N LEU A 86 2.36 -16.43 7.05
CA LEU A 86 2.17 -16.47 5.61
C LEU A 86 3.47 -16.88 4.93
N THR A 87 3.35 -17.38 3.72
CA THR A 87 4.50 -17.71 2.87
C THR A 87 4.41 -16.97 1.54
N GLY A 88 5.54 -16.74 0.93
CA GLY A 88 5.63 -16.12 -0.37
C GLY A 88 6.86 -16.56 -1.15
N VAL A 89 6.94 -16.07 -2.36
CA VAL A 89 8.04 -16.32 -3.30
C VAL A 89 8.42 -15.01 -3.96
N VAL A 90 9.70 -14.73 -4.08
CA VAL A 90 10.21 -13.60 -4.86
C VAL A 90 9.90 -13.85 -6.34
N LEU A 91 9.21 -12.91 -6.96
CA LEU A 91 8.84 -12.96 -8.39
C LEU A 91 9.83 -12.20 -9.24
N GLU A 92 10.32 -11.06 -8.74
CA GLU A 92 11.25 -10.19 -9.44
C GLU A 92 12.12 -9.44 -8.43
N ALA A 93 13.41 -9.32 -8.71
CA ALA A 93 14.35 -8.55 -7.90
C ALA A 93 15.44 -7.95 -8.77
N GLU A 94 15.32 -6.66 -9.07
CA GLU A 94 16.29 -5.87 -9.83
C GLU A 94 16.75 -4.68 -8.99
N ALA A 95 17.77 -4.89 -8.16
CA ALA A 95 18.29 -3.85 -7.27
C ALA A 95 18.89 -2.67 -8.06
N PRO A 96 18.64 -1.42 -7.65
CA PRO A 96 17.71 -0.97 -6.61
C PRO A 96 16.36 -0.49 -7.18
N ARG A 97 15.84 -1.11 -8.24
CA ARG A 97 14.71 -0.59 -9.03
C ARG A 97 13.39 -1.28 -8.84
N VAL A 98 13.39 -2.61 -8.83
CA VAL A 98 12.14 -3.40 -8.79
C VAL A 98 12.29 -4.56 -7.82
N LEU A 99 11.29 -4.71 -6.94
CA LEU A 99 11.10 -5.88 -6.11
C LEU A 99 9.63 -6.30 -6.18
N ALA A 100 9.38 -7.57 -6.45
CA ALA A 100 8.04 -8.13 -6.40
C ALA A 100 8.05 -9.51 -5.76
N TYR A 101 7.06 -9.80 -4.93
CA TYR A 101 6.89 -11.08 -4.28
C TYR A 101 5.44 -11.35 -3.91
N THR A 102 5.10 -12.60 -3.69
CA THR A 102 3.78 -12.96 -3.16
C THR A 102 3.76 -12.84 -1.65
N TRP A 103 2.63 -12.43 -1.09
CA TRP A 103 2.35 -12.34 0.33
C TRP A 103 1.02 -13.05 0.63
N GLY A 104 1.11 -14.36 0.90
CA GLY A 104 -0.07 -15.21 0.86
C GLY A 104 -0.70 -15.24 -0.54
N GLU A 105 -1.94 -14.81 -0.65
CA GLU A 105 -2.68 -14.73 -1.92
C GLU A 105 -2.48 -13.42 -2.68
N GLU A 106 -1.75 -12.47 -2.11
CA GLU A 106 -1.53 -11.14 -2.67
C GLU A 106 -0.19 -11.08 -3.42
N THR A 107 -0.08 -10.14 -4.33
CA THR A 107 1.20 -9.82 -5.00
C THR A 107 1.57 -8.38 -4.70
N LEU A 108 2.69 -8.22 -4.00
CA LEU A 108 3.28 -6.93 -3.69
C LEU A 108 4.37 -6.59 -4.68
N ARG A 109 4.37 -5.35 -5.18
CA ARG A 109 5.43 -4.85 -6.07
C ARG A 109 5.86 -3.46 -5.65
N PHE A 110 7.16 -3.27 -5.60
CA PHE A 110 7.84 -2.00 -5.35
C PHE A 110 8.61 -1.59 -6.59
N HIS A 111 8.34 -0.42 -7.10
CA HIS A 111 9.09 0.17 -8.20
C HIS A 111 9.72 1.49 -7.73
N LEU A 112 11.04 1.56 -7.80
CA LEU A 112 11.85 2.69 -7.33
C LEU A 112 12.42 3.44 -8.52
N THR A 113 12.17 4.75 -8.58
CA THR A 113 12.71 5.64 -9.60
C THR A 113 13.48 6.77 -8.91
N PRO A 114 14.75 7.03 -9.30
CA PRO A 114 15.48 8.16 -8.74
C PRO A 114 14.81 9.49 -9.12
N GLU A 115 14.77 10.40 -8.15
CA GLU A 115 14.26 11.75 -8.29
C GLU A 115 15.37 12.77 -7.98
N PRO A 116 15.31 13.99 -8.53
CA PRO A 116 16.28 15.04 -8.23
C PRO A 116 16.44 15.29 -6.73
N GLY A 117 17.65 15.60 -6.29
CA GLY A 117 17.95 15.89 -4.89
C GLY A 117 18.14 14.66 -4.01
N GLY A 118 18.52 13.51 -4.59
CA GLY A 118 18.78 12.28 -3.82
C GLY A 118 17.51 11.67 -3.22
N ARG A 119 16.39 11.86 -3.88
CA ARG A 119 15.09 11.31 -3.50
C ARG A 119 14.73 10.11 -4.36
N THR A 120 13.72 9.37 -3.94
CA THR A 120 13.19 8.24 -4.67
C THR A 120 11.67 8.35 -4.77
N ARG A 121 11.14 8.21 -5.99
CA ARG A 121 9.73 7.93 -6.20
C ARG A 121 9.53 6.43 -6.05
N LEU A 122 8.74 6.06 -5.05
CA LEU A 122 8.25 4.70 -4.83
C LEU A 122 6.83 4.60 -5.41
N VAL A 123 6.62 3.66 -6.31
CA VAL A 123 5.30 3.16 -6.67
C VAL A 123 5.16 1.78 -6.04
N PHE A 124 4.23 1.65 -5.11
CA PHE A 124 3.88 0.38 -4.47
C PHE A 124 2.53 -0.08 -5.01
N THR A 125 2.43 -1.35 -5.37
CA THR A 125 1.15 -1.97 -5.75
C THR A 125 0.92 -3.25 -4.96
N ASP A 126 -0.35 -3.47 -4.63
CA ASP A 126 -0.85 -4.68 -3.98
C ASP A 126 -2.02 -5.21 -4.83
N GLU A 127 -1.81 -6.38 -5.45
CA GLU A 127 -2.86 -7.12 -6.12
C GLU A 127 -3.55 -8.00 -5.07
N THR A 128 -4.78 -7.64 -4.71
CA THR A 128 -5.46 -8.11 -3.49
C THR A 128 -6.81 -8.75 -3.79
N PRO A 129 -7.33 -9.63 -2.92
CA PRO A 129 -8.73 -10.04 -2.99
C PRO A 129 -9.70 -8.85 -2.88
N PRO A 130 -10.81 -8.85 -3.64
CA PRO A 130 -11.70 -7.68 -3.74
C PRO A 130 -12.38 -7.30 -2.43
N ASP A 131 -12.70 -8.27 -1.58
CA ASP A 131 -13.46 -8.10 -0.34
C ASP A 131 -12.64 -7.54 0.84
N ILE A 132 -11.30 -7.53 0.72
CA ILE A 132 -10.39 -6.99 1.74
C ILE A 132 -9.58 -5.79 1.26
N ALA A 133 -9.85 -5.28 0.06
CA ALA A 133 -9.08 -4.19 -0.53
C ALA A 133 -9.04 -2.92 0.34
N ALA A 134 -10.16 -2.53 0.97
CA ALA A 134 -10.20 -1.37 1.86
C ALA A 134 -9.37 -1.58 3.13
N ARG A 135 -9.38 -2.79 3.69
CA ARG A 135 -8.55 -3.17 4.85
C ARG A 135 -7.07 -3.08 4.52
N ASN A 136 -6.68 -3.64 3.38
CA ASN A 136 -5.30 -3.62 2.92
C ASN A 136 -4.85 -2.19 2.60
N ALA A 137 -5.69 -1.40 1.94
CA ALA A 137 -5.39 0.00 1.68
C ALA A 137 -5.15 0.80 2.97
N ALA A 138 -5.97 0.58 4.00
CA ALA A 138 -5.79 1.23 5.31
C ALA A 138 -4.48 0.81 5.98
N GLY A 139 -4.13 -0.48 5.93
CA GLY A 139 -2.87 -1.00 6.46
C GLY A 139 -1.66 -0.44 5.73
N TRP A 140 -1.65 -0.51 4.41
CA TRP A 140 -0.54 0.00 3.59
C TRP A 140 -0.38 1.51 3.68
N GLN A 141 -1.47 2.27 3.88
CA GLN A 141 -1.39 3.72 4.13
C GLN A 141 -0.49 4.01 5.33
N ILE A 142 -0.65 3.26 6.41
CA ILE A 142 0.15 3.39 7.64
C ILE A 142 1.58 2.89 7.42
N CYS A 143 1.73 1.69 6.88
CA CYS A 143 3.05 1.09 6.66
C CYS A 143 3.94 1.95 5.76
N LEU A 144 3.41 2.43 4.64
CA LEU A 144 4.15 3.30 3.73
C LEU A 144 4.42 4.69 4.31
N GLY A 145 3.56 5.19 5.19
CA GLY A 145 3.82 6.40 5.96
C GLY A 145 5.00 6.23 6.91
N HIS A 146 5.06 5.11 7.65
CA HIS A 146 6.24 4.78 8.48
C HIS A 146 7.52 4.64 7.65
N LEU A 147 7.46 3.98 6.48
CA LEU A 147 8.60 3.92 5.55
C LEU A 147 9.07 5.31 5.11
N ALA A 148 8.14 6.24 4.93
CA ALA A 148 8.42 7.64 4.61
C ALA A 148 8.93 8.46 5.82
N GLY A 149 8.90 7.91 7.03
CA GLY A 149 9.29 8.58 8.26
C GLY A 149 8.19 9.47 8.85
N GLU A 150 6.94 9.24 8.48
CA GLU A 150 5.79 9.97 9.00
C GLU A 150 5.42 9.49 10.42
N SER A 151 5.01 10.42 11.27
CA SER A 151 4.40 10.09 12.57
C SER A 151 2.90 9.90 12.38
N ILE A 152 2.43 8.67 12.53
CA ILE A 152 1.03 8.31 12.32
C ILE A 152 0.38 7.99 13.67
N ALA A 153 -0.81 8.56 13.91
CA ALA A 153 -1.58 8.28 15.11
C ALA A 153 -1.98 6.80 15.19
N THR A 154 -1.96 6.25 16.41
CA THR A 154 -2.24 4.81 16.65
C THR A 154 -3.64 4.39 16.24
N ASP A 155 -4.59 5.33 16.24
CA ASP A 155 -6.00 5.12 15.88
C ASP A 155 -6.35 5.50 14.43
N ALA A 156 -5.35 5.91 13.64
CA ALA A 156 -5.55 6.36 12.26
C ALA A 156 -6.13 5.27 11.33
N TRP A 157 -5.90 3.99 11.65
CA TRP A 157 -6.32 2.87 10.82
C TRP A 157 -7.83 2.88 10.54
N LYS A 158 -8.65 3.09 11.57
CA LYS A 158 -10.10 3.11 11.40
C LYS A 158 -10.57 4.20 10.45
N GLY A 159 -10.03 5.39 10.55
CA GLY A 159 -10.36 6.50 9.65
C GLY A 159 -9.97 6.22 8.20
N HIS A 160 -8.83 5.58 7.98
CA HIS A 160 -8.42 5.13 6.65
C HIS A 160 -9.34 4.03 6.12
N PHE A 161 -9.67 3.03 6.95
CA PHE A 161 -10.56 1.93 6.56
C PHE A 161 -11.95 2.43 6.17
N ASP A 162 -12.58 3.28 6.99
CA ASP A 162 -13.90 3.85 6.71
C ASP A 162 -13.90 4.61 5.37
N ARG A 163 -12.85 5.40 5.11
CA ARG A 163 -12.70 6.16 3.87
C ARG A 163 -12.50 5.26 2.64
N TYR A 164 -11.62 4.25 2.74
CA TYR A 164 -11.40 3.31 1.63
C TYR A 164 -12.60 2.40 1.40
N THR A 165 -13.32 2.01 2.45
CA THR A 165 -14.59 1.27 2.32
C THR A 165 -15.58 2.07 1.49
N ALA A 166 -15.84 3.32 1.85
CA ALA A 166 -16.74 4.18 1.10
C ALA A 166 -16.31 4.41 -0.36
N ALA A 167 -14.99 4.44 -0.62
CA ALA A 167 -14.46 4.64 -1.96
C ALA A 167 -14.52 3.37 -2.84
N PHE A 168 -14.34 2.18 -2.25
CA PHE A 168 -14.15 0.93 -3.01
C PHE A 168 -15.42 0.08 -3.10
N GLU A 169 -16.34 0.13 -2.14
CA GLU A 169 -17.60 -0.63 -2.18
C GLU A 169 -18.41 -0.46 -3.48
N PRO A 170 -18.50 0.72 -4.10
CA PRO A 170 -19.23 0.86 -5.37
C PRO A 170 -18.68 0.00 -6.50
N ALA A 171 -17.39 -0.32 -6.49
CA ALA A 171 -16.73 -1.11 -7.52
C ALA A 171 -16.51 -2.58 -7.14
N LEU A 172 -16.29 -2.87 -5.85
CA LEU A 172 -15.87 -4.18 -5.37
C LEU A 172 -16.92 -4.91 -4.53
N GLY A 173 -18.01 -4.23 -4.11
CA GLY A 173 -18.96 -4.76 -3.14
C GLY A 173 -18.49 -4.63 -1.68
N PRO A 174 -19.21 -5.27 -0.74
CA PRO A 174 -18.97 -5.12 0.70
C PRO A 174 -17.53 -5.42 1.10
N GLN A 175 -16.95 -4.56 1.95
CA GLN A 175 -15.58 -4.68 2.41
C GLN A 175 -15.52 -5.29 3.81
N GLN A 176 -14.63 -6.27 3.99
CA GLN A 176 -14.40 -6.91 5.28
C GLN A 176 -13.40 -6.10 6.11
N GLY A 177 -13.76 -5.86 7.38
CA GLY A 177 -12.87 -5.29 8.38
C GLY A 177 -11.80 -6.28 8.87
N PRO A 178 -11.05 -5.89 9.92
CA PRO A 178 -10.09 -6.78 10.54
C PRO A 178 -10.80 -8.02 11.10
N PRO A 179 -10.14 -9.19 11.17
CA PRO A 179 -10.71 -10.36 11.81
C PRO A 179 -11.06 -10.05 13.26
N ALA A 180 -12.15 -10.62 13.73
CA ALA A 180 -12.61 -10.43 15.11
C ALA A 180 -11.54 -10.94 16.09
N GLY A 181 -11.01 -10.04 16.93
CA GLY A 181 -10.00 -10.39 17.95
C GLY A 181 -8.56 -9.96 17.64
N SER A 182 -8.34 -9.11 16.64
CA SER A 182 -7.03 -8.47 16.37
C SER A 182 -6.91 -7.11 17.02
#